data_617d0f7ac2a8e48685105dda3dfc7a76
#
_entry.id   617d0f7ac2a8e48685105dda3dfc7a76
#
_cell.length_a   1.000
_cell.length_b   1.000
_cell.length_c   1.000
_cell.angle_alpha   90.00
_cell.angle_beta   90.00
_cell.angle_gamma   90.00
#
_symmetry.space_group_name_H-M   'P 1'
#
loop_
_entity.id
_entity.type
_entity.pdbx_description
1 polymer ?
#
loop_
_entity_poly.entity_id
_entity_poly.type
_entity_poly.pdbx_seq_one_letter_code
_entity_poly.pdbx_strand_id
1 'polypeptide(L)'
;MAKKKNKQTQDEKELQNSAKNSDAFCWFEDDFLVLNILGTPSAKRDVIGKPKANQLKISVTAKPVSGKATDHMVKFLSREFGVTKSDIEVVFGRMNINKQVRIKNPKKFPSVVAKVLR
;
A
#
# COMPACT_ATOMS: atom_id res chain seq x y z
N MET A 1 -25.51 7.81 -1.01
CA MET A 1 -25.15 8.29 -1.26
C MET A 1 -25.22 8.41 -1.43
N ALA A 2 -25.02 7.86 -0.98
CA ALA A 2 -24.60 8.18 -1.17
C ALA A 2 -24.59 8.14 -1.24
N LYS A 3 -24.25 7.84 -1.05
CA LYS A 3 -23.93 8.06 -1.11
C LYS A 3 -23.73 8.07 -1.23
N LYS A 4 -23.87 7.63 -0.73
CA LYS A 4 -23.59 7.83 -0.84
C LYS A 4 -23.33 7.87 -0.87
N LYS A 5 -23.42 7.48 -0.46
CA LYS A 5 -23.17 7.75 -0.50
C LYS A 5 -22.86 7.85 -0.44
N ASN A 6 -23.21 7.45 -0.04
CA ASN A 6 -22.85 7.76 -0.05
C ASN A 6 -22.77 7.73 0.16
N LYS A 7 -22.51 7.60 0.88
CA LYS A 7 -22.42 7.91 0.98
C LYS A 7 -22.24 7.95 1.28
N GLN A 8 -22.35 7.53 1.65
CA GLN A 8 -22.09 7.85 1.89
C GLN A 8 -21.92 7.89 2.32
N THR A 9 -22.04 7.48 2.94
CA THR A 9 -21.80 7.83 3.11
C THR A 9 -21.64 7.76 3.65
N GLN A 10 -21.18 7.52 4.24
CA GLN A 10 -20.86 7.81 4.46
C GLN A 10 -20.61 7.50 4.88
N ASP A 11 -20.70 7.11 5.40
CA ASP A 11 -20.39 7.17 5.47
C ASP A 11 -20.16 6.67 5.72
N GLU A 12 -20.11 6.23 6.06
CA GLU A 12 -19.86 6.20 5.84
C GLU A 12 -19.43 5.84 5.94
N LYS A 13 -19.43 5.56 6.33
CA LYS A 13 -19.00 5.65 6.13
C LYS A 13 -18.41 5.55 6.49
N GLU A 14 -18.31 5.22 6.93
CA GLU A 14 -17.62 5.48 6.98
C GLU A 14 -16.96 5.19 7.24
N LEU A 15 -16.99 4.94 7.65
CA LEU A 15 -16.24 5.01 7.55
C LEU A 15 -15.77 4.65 7.50
N GLN A 16 -15.97 4.45 7.72
CA GLN A 16 -15.41 4.40 7.39
C GLN A 16 -14.72 4.34 7.43
N ASN A 17 -14.93 4.41 7.73
CA ASN A 17 -14.16 4.64 7.55
C ASN A 17 -13.41 4.97 7.63
N SER A 18 -13.20 4.85 7.87
CA SER A 18 -12.55 5.23 7.99
C SER A 18 -11.83 5.39 7.82
N ALA A 19 -12.06 5.09 8.28
CA ALA A 19 -11.31 5.23 7.74
C ALA A 19 -10.78 5.64 6.96
N LYS A 20 -11.39 5.79 6.70
CA LYS A 20 -10.80 6.70 5.94
C LYS A 20 -10.13 7.71 6.68
N ASN A 21 -9.43 7.34 7.50
CA ASN A 21 -8.55 8.12 8.28
C ASN A 21 -7.45 8.65 7.36
N SER A 22 -7.35 9.98 7.24
CA SER A 22 -6.37 10.59 6.34
C SER A 22 -4.93 10.31 6.76
N ASP A 23 -4.71 9.88 8.01
CA ASP A 23 -3.38 9.54 8.50
C ASP A 23 -3.00 8.09 8.26
N ALA A 24 -3.94 7.28 7.79
CA ALA A 24 -3.66 5.86 7.58
C ALA A 24 -2.87 5.66 6.30
N PHE A 25 -1.84 4.82 6.37
CA PHE A 25 -1.10 4.44 5.16
C PHE A 25 -1.66 3.18 4.53
N CYS A 26 -2.55 2.46 5.20
CA CYS A 26 -3.17 1.26 4.62
C CYS A 26 -4.54 1.01 5.24
N TRP A 27 -5.38 0.32 4.47
CA TRP A 27 -6.73 -0.07 4.90
C TRP A 27 -7.22 -1.18 3.97
N PHE A 28 -8.26 -1.88 4.39
CA PHE A 28 -8.89 -2.88 3.55
C PHE A 28 -10.06 -2.29 2.77
N GLU A 29 -10.16 -2.67 1.50
CA GLU A 29 -11.33 -2.47 0.66
C GLU A 29 -11.71 -3.86 0.16
N ASP A 30 -12.79 -4.42 0.72
CA ASP A 30 -13.17 -5.82 0.46
C ASP A 30 -12.00 -6.73 0.84
N ASP A 31 -11.53 -7.57 -0.06
CA ASP A 31 -10.42 -8.48 0.20
C ASP A 31 -9.08 -7.93 -0.28
N PHE A 32 -9.04 -6.64 -0.62
CA PHE A 32 -7.80 -5.96 -1.01
C PHE A 32 -7.27 -5.10 0.12
N LEU A 33 -5.98 -5.22 0.38
CA LEU A 33 -5.27 -4.28 1.25
C LEU A 33 -4.72 -3.16 0.38
N VAL A 34 -5.19 -1.94 0.63
CA VAL A 34 -4.68 -0.75 -0.06
C VAL A 34 -3.53 -0.18 0.74
N LEU A 35 -2.43 0.12 0.08
CA LEU A 35 -1.20 0.55 0.75
C LEU A 35 -0.62 1.76 0.03
N ASN A 36 -0.50 2.87 0.76
CA ASN A 36 0.17 4.07 0.26
C ASN A 36 1.64 3.99 0.59
N ILE A 37 2.48 4.19 -0.41
CA ILE A 37 3.92 3.96 -0.30
C ILE A 37 4.71 5.20 -0.69
N LEU A 38 5.75 5.49 0.11
CA LEU A 38 6.80 6.41 -0.28
C LEU A 38 8.04 5.56 -0.57
N GLY A 39 8.40 5.44 -1.84
CA GLY A 39 9.49 4.58 -2.28
C GLY A 39 10.85 5.25 -2.21
N THR A 40 11.88 4.48 -1.85
CA THR A 40 13.27 4.94 -1.88
C THR A 40 14.05 3.96 -2.75
N PRO A 41 14.29 4.32 -4.02
CA PRO A 41 15.06 3.44 -4.92
C PRO A 41 16.56 3.56 -4.65
N SER A 42 17.32 2.66 -5.25
CA SER A 42 18.79 2.62 -5.15
C SER A 42 19.29 2.55 -3.72
N ALA A 43 18.52 1.90 -2.85
CA ALA A 43 18.90 1.71 -1.46
C ALA A 43 19.89 0.54 -1.34
N LYS A 44 20.50 0.43 -0.16
CA LYS A 44 21.45 -0.66 0.08
C LYS A 44 20.77 -2.01 0.22
N ARG A 45 19.50 -2.03 0.61
CA ARG A 45 18.73 -3.26 0.70
C ARG A 45 17.24 -2.97 0.65
N ASP A 46 16.48 -4.01 0.36
CA ASP A 46 15.03 -3.94 0.37
C ASP A 46 14.54 -4.00 1.81
N VAL A 47 13.79 -2.98 2.22
CA VAL A 47 13.31 -2.97 3.60
C VAL A 47 12.00 -2.19 3.69
N ILE A 48 11.09 -2.69 4.53
CA ILE A 48 9.90 -1.96 4.90
C ILE A 48 10.27 -1.08 6.09
N GLY A 49 10.21 0.21 5.89
CA GLY A 49 10.61 1.18 6.89
C GLY A 49 9.46 1.63 7.77
N LYS A 50 9.52 2.88 8.18
CA LYS A 50 8.53 3.45 9.10
C LYS A 50 7.47 4.24 8.35
N PRO A 51 6.27 4.37 8.92
CA PRO A 51 5.27 5.27 8.33
C PRO A 51 5.75 6.72 8.41
N LYS A 52 5.38 7.49 7.42
CA LYS A 52 5.60 8.93 7.40
C LYS A 52 4.33 9.56 6.83
N ALA A 53 3.62 10.31 7.68
CA ALA A 53 2.31 10.83 7.33
C ALA A 53 1.40 9.67 6.90
N ASN A 54 0.76 9.75 5.76
CA ASN A 54 -0.14 8.70 5.29
C ASN A 54 0.53 7.73 4.31
N GLN A 55 1.85 7.57 4.42
CA GLN A 55 2.60 6.66 3.55
C GLN A 55 3.51 5.78 4.37
N LEU A 56 3.77 4.58 3.87
CA LEU A 56 4.75 3.68 4.44
C LEU A 56 6.02 3.77 3.60
N LYS A 57 7.14 4.05 4.25
CA LYS A 57 8.43 4.13 3.55
C LYS A 57 8.91 2.72 3.21
N ILE A 58 9.20 2.49 1.94
CA ILE A 58 9.74 1.21 1.48
C ILE A 58 10.94 1.47 0.60
N SER A 59 12.07 0.90 0.99
CA SER A 59 13.32 1.02 0.26
C SER A 59 13.53 -0.20 -0.62
N VAL A 60 14.05 0.01 -1.82
CA VAL A 60 14.39 -1.08 -2.73
C VAL A 60 15.74 -0.83 -3.35
N THR A 61 16.43 -1.91 -3.66
CA THR A 61 17.79 -1.83 -4.21
C THR A 61 17.81 -1.46 -5.69
N ALA A 62 16.70 -1.66 -6.40
CA ALA A 62 16.63 -1.40 -7.83
C ALA A 62 16.64 0.10 -8.12
N LYS A 63 17.18 0.44 -9.30
CA LYS A 63 17.24 1.84 -9.75
C LYS A 63 15.89 2.29 -10.30
N PRO A 64 15.57 3.60 -10.22
CA PRO A 64 14.27 4.10 -10.69
C PRO A 64 14.30 4.34 -12.20
N VAL A 65 14.66 3.34 -12.96
CA VAL A 65 14.80 3.45 -14.42
C VAL A 65 13.73 2.62 -15.08
N SER A 66 12.93 3.23 -15.94
CA SER A 66 11.91 2.53 -16.74
C SER A 66 10.98 1.65 -15.89
N GLY A 67 10.63 2.11 -14.70
CA GLY A 67 9.73 1.36 -13.82
C GLY A 67 10.36 0.18 -13.12
N LYS A 68 11.66 -0.03 -13.22
CA LYS A 68 12.33 -1.19 -12.65
C LYS A 68 12.23 -1.22 -11.11
N ALA A 69 12.33 -0.05 -10.47
CA ALA A 69 12.21 0.01 -9.02
C ALA A 69 10.82 -0.43 -8.58
N THR A 70 9.78 -0.04 -9.32
CA THR A 70 8.41 -0.44 -9.01
C THR A 70 8.23 -1.95 -9.22
N ASP A 71 8.76 -2.50 -10.31
CA ASP A 71 8.67 -3.95 -10.55
C ASP A 71 9.37 -4.72 -9.43
N HIS A 72 10.52 -4.24 -9.02
CA HIS A 72 11.26 -4.87 -7.92
C HIS A 72 10.49 -4.77 -6.60
N MET A 73 9.87 -3.60 -6.35
CA MET A 73 9.07 -3.41 -5.15
C MET A 73 7.88 -4.37 -5.11
N VAL A 74 7.20 -4.58 -6.25
CA VAL A 74 6.10 -5.53 -6.32
C VAL A 74 6.57 -6.94 -5.96
N LYS A 75 7.73 -7.32 -6.49
CA LYS A 75 8.32 -8.62 -6.17
C LYS A 75 8.64 -8.74 -4.67
N PHE A 76 9.23 -7.71 -4.10
CA PHE A 76 9.54 -7.66 -2.67
C PHE A 76 8.27 -7.77 -1.84
N LEU A 77 7.25 -6.98 -2.18
CA LEU A 77 5.99 -6.99 -1.45
C LEU A 77 5.26 -8.32 -1.57
N SER A 78 5.38 -9.00 -2.71
CA SER A 78 4.73 -10.31 -2.85
C SER A 78 5.27 -11.30 -1.82
N ARG A 79 6.56 -11.26 -1.53
CA ARG A 79 7.16 -12.11 -0.51
C ARG A 79 6.73 -11.67 0.90
N GLU A 80 6.71 -10.36 1.15
CA GLU A 80 6.40 -9.84 2.48
C GLU A 80 4.95 -10.08 2.88
N PHE A 81 4.05 -10.11 1.91
CA PHE A 81 2.63 -10.31 2.16
C PHE A 81 2.14 -11.73 1.80
N GLY A 82 3.05 -12.60 1.36
CA GLY A 82 2.71 -13.99 1.11
C GLY A 82 1.77 -14.19 -0.07
N VAL A 83 1.94 -13.41 -1.13
CA VAL A 83 1.09 -13.48 -2.32
C VAL A 83 1.97 -13.54 -3.58
N THR A 84 1.34 -13.72 -4.73
CA THR A 84 2.06 -13.65 -5.99
C THR A 84 2.10 -12.21 -6.50
N LYS A 85 2.98 -11.97 -7.47
CA LYS A 85 3.04 -10.63 -8.06
C LYS A 85 1.73 -10.24 -8.74
N SER A 86 1.04 -11.20 -9.31
CA SER A 86 -0.24 -10.92 -9.98
C SER A 86 -1.36 -10.56 -9.00
N ASP A 87 -1.16 -10.78 -7.70
CA ASP A 87 -2.11 -10.35 -6.68
C ASP A 87 -1.90 -8.89 -6.27
N ILE A 88 -0.89 -8.22 -6.81
CA ILE A 88 -0.57 -6.84 -6.47
C ILE A 88 -0.80 -5.96 -7.67
N GLU A 89 -1.68 -4.98 -7.50
CA GLU A 89 -1.98 -3.99 -8.53
C GLU A 89 -1.35 -2.66 -8.15
N VAL A 90 -0.59 -2.06 -9.06
CA VAL A 90 -0.08 -0.70 -8.86
C VAL A 90 -1.18 0.26 -9.34
N VAL A 91 -1.85 0.89 -8.41
CA VAL A 91 -2.99 1.77 -8.71
C VAL A 91 -2.51 3.05 -9.39
N PHE A 92 -1.45 3.65 -8.81
CA PHE A 92 -0.81 4.80 -9.44
C PHE A 92 0.64 4.88 -8.97
N GLY A 93 1.40 5.74 -9.63
CA GLY A 93 2.77 6.04 -9.23
C GLY A 93 3.80 5.05 -9.75
N ARG A 94 3.51 4.33 -10.83
CA ARG A 94 4.46 3.35 -11.35
C ARG A 94 5.85 3.96 -11.61
N MET A 95 5.89 5.22 -12.06
CA MET A 95 7.14 5.92 -12.36
C MET A 95 7.46 7.00 -11.34
N ASN A 96 6.89 6.89 -10.14
CA ASN A 96 6.98 7.92 -9.12
C ASN A 96 7.35 7.28 -7.79
N ILE A 97 7.95 8.05 -6.87
CA ILE A 97 8.22 7.55 -5.52
C ILE A 97 6.94 7.49 -4.67
N ASN A 98 5.92 8.28 -5.02
CA ASN A 98 4.62 8.22 -4.34
C ASN A 98 3.75 7.22 -5.08
N LYS A 99 3.38 6.13 -4.41
CA LYS A 99 2.67 5.02 -5.03
C LYS A 99 1.50 4.59 -4.19
N GLN A 100 0.53 3.97 -4.85
CA GLN A 100 -0.50 3.23 -4.15
C GLN A 100 -0.63 1.86 -4.81
N VAL A 101 -0.65 0.82 -3.99
CA VAL A 101 -0.85 -0.54 -4.49
C VAL A 101 -2.04 -1.16 -3.79
N ARG A 102 -2.63 -2.18 -4.41
CA ARG A 102 -3.67 -3.00 -3.84
C ARG A 102 -3.18 -4.44 -3.84
N ILE A 103 -3.29 -5.10 -2.70
CA ILE A 103 -2.81 -6.47 -2.52
C ILE A 103 -4.01 -7.35 -2.23
N LYS A 104 -4.27 -8.33 -3.11
CA LYS A 104 -5.41 -9.21 -2.97
C LYS A 104 -5.11 -10.33 -1.98
N ASN A 105 -5.96 -10.47 -0.97
CA ASN A 105 -5.91 -11.57 -0.01
C ASN A 105 -4.51 -11.81 0.58
N PRO A 106 -3.89 -10.80 1.21
CA PRO A 106 -2.57 -11.01 1.78
C PRO A 106 -2.60 -12.12 2.84
N LYS A 107 -1.56 -12.96 2.85
CA LYS A 107 -1.47 -14.09 3.77
C LYS A 107 -0.59 -13.79 4.97
N LYS A 108 0.29 -12.79 4.86
CA LYS A 108 1.19 -12.36 5.91
C LYS A 108 1.13 -10.86 6.02
N PHE A 109 1.52 -10.33 7.17
CA PHE A 109 1.52 -8.89 7.40
C PHE A 109 2.82 -8.50 8.10
N PRO A 110 3.65 -7.64 7.48
CA PRO A 110 4.76 -7.06 8.21
C PRO A 110 4.27 -6.40 9.49
N SER A 111 5.10 -6.39 10.53
CA SER A 111 4.66 -5.94 11.85
C SER A 111 4.12 -4.51 11.85
N VAL A 112 4.71 -3.61 11.06
CA VAL A 112 4.27 -2.23 10.99
C VAL A 112 2.85 -2.12 10.42
N VAL A 113 2.51 -3.01 9.47
CA VAL A 113 1.17 -3.06 8.89
C VAL A 113 0.19 -3.71 9.87
N ALA A 114 0.60 -4.82 10.49
CA ALA A 114 -0.26 -5.53 11.42
C ALA A 114 -0.72 -4.63 12.57
N LYS A 115 0.17 -3.76 13.06
CA LYS A 115 -0.16 -2.83 14.13
C LYS A 115 -1.29 -1.88 13.76
N VAL A 116 -1.30 -1.43 12.52
CA VAL A 116 -2.30 -0.46 12.05
C VAL A 116 -3.65 -1.13 11.84
N LEU A 117 -3.64 -2.41 11.44
CA LEU A 117 -4.87 -3.12 11.09
C LEU A 117 -5.60 -3.74 12.27
N ARG A 118 -5.02 -3.69 13.45
CA ARG A 118 -5.67 -4.24 14.64
C ARG A 118 -6.91 -3.48 15.06
#